data_74ccc05ff1d332289375e037eac5ec52
#
_entry.id   74ccc05ff1d332289375e037eac5ec52
#
_cell.length_a   1.000
_cell.length_b   1.000
_cell.length_c   1.000
_cell.angle_alpha   90.00
_cell.angle_beta   90.00
_cell.angle_gamma   90.00
#
_symmetry.space_group_name_H-M   'P 1'
#
loop_
_entity.id
_entity.type
_entity.pdbx_description
1 polymer ?
#
loop_
_entity_poly.entity_id
_entity_poly.type
_entity_poly.pdbx_seq_one_letter_code
_entity_poly.pdbx_strand_id
1 'polypeptide(L)'
;MSGDVSSVRLARMNHLMMIFHRYRHVSREEILRSVGYTTGRTFERDVEFLRDEYGVEISYSRETRLYSLCSRGMFIMNCTLNEKDVLALSAGLCMAGHFLPHLRHQAAELWCKLKALLPEDLAQQGDDLGRSAVVALPVSSMDPGIFEALLDACRAGDTLEISYTSPYGSGGSRRHVVFPWGVFFQAHAWYLWAGNAKFPDPGTYRISRIHAVRPVPDVPHVAPPEGADLHAHASSAWYARSGKSCVPVRIKVLPPLSRVVAETVWHPSQQVEELGDGSMILQASVPDLGEVVRWMLASAPYAFPLAPAALKTEMRRTMEALQEGLRDVEER
;
A
#
# COMPACT_ATOMS: atom_id res chain seq x y z
N MET A 1 9.42 10.75 45.63
CA MET A 1 10.49 9.73 45.48
C MET A 1 10.00 8.43 44.77
N SER A 2 8.72 8.26 44.48
CA SER A 2 8.20 7.06 43.80
C SER A 2 8.36 7.08 42.26
N GLY A 3 8.55 8.26 41.64
CA GLY A 3 8.65 8.39 40.18
C GLY A 3 9.97 7.91 39.56
N ASP A 4 11.05 7.96 40.32
CA ASP A 4 12.41 7.67 39.81
C ASP A 4 12.66 6.17 39.60
N VAL A 5 12.14 5.31 40.50
CA VAL A 5 12.29 3.84 40.40
C VAL A 5 11.49 3.25 39.24
N SER A 6 10.34 3.84 38.92
CA SER A 6 9.50 3.43 37.79
C SER A 6 10.17 3.73 36.44
N SER A 7 10.79 4.90 36.27
CA SER A 7 11.46 5.32 35.04
C SER A 7 12.70 4.46 34.76
N VAL A 8 13.52 4.15 35.77
CA VAL A 8 14.68 3.28 35.62
C VAL A 8 14.30 1.85 35.26
N ARG A 9 13.19 1.34 35.81
CA ARG A 9 12.68 0.00 35.49
C ARG A 9 12.19 -0.05 34.04
N LEU A 10 11.43 0.95 33.63
CA LEU A 10 10.92 1.04 32.25
C LEU A 10 12.07 1.14 31.24
N ALA A 11 13.10 1.93 31.52
CA ALA A 11 14.30 2.04 30.68
C ALA A 11 15.02 0.70 30.52
N ARG A 12 15.14 -0.09 31.61
CA ARG A 12 15.74 -1.45 31.53
C ARG A 12 14.89 -2.40 30.69
N MET A 13 13.56 -2.40 30.86
CA MET A 13 12.65 -3.24 30.06
C MET A 13 12.70 -2.87 28.57
N ASN A 14 12.74 -1.58 28.24
CA ASN A 14 12.94 -1.14 26.87
C ASN A 14 14.27 -1.66 26.30
N HIS A 15 15.36 -1.56 27.06
CA HIS A 15 16.66 -2.04 26.62
C HIS A 15 16.67 -3.57 26.45
N LEU A 16 16.03 -4.31 27.33
CA LEU A 16 15.83 -5.75 27.21
C LEU A 16 15.10 -6.12 25.92
N MET A 17 14.00 -5.44 25.60
CA MET A 17 13.23 -5.67 24.39
C MET A 17 14.02 -5.29 23.13
N MET A 18 14.85 -4.24 23.15
CA MET A 18 15.76 -3.88 22.05
C MET A 18 16.77 -4.99 21.76
N ILE A 19 17.32 -5.64 22.78
CA ILE A 19 18.24 -6.77 22.60
C ILE A 19 17.55 -7.92 21.88
N PHE A 20 16.35 -8.30 22.29
CA PHE A 20 15.57 -9.33 21.59
C PHE A 20 15.09 -8.91 20.19
N HIS A 21 14.99 -7.62 19.93
CA HIS A 21 14.72 -7.12 18.57
C HIS A 21 15.95 -7.30 17.66
N ARG A 22 17.14 -7.10 18.20
CA ARG A 22 18.40 -7.19 17.46
C ARG A 22 18.88 -8.64 17.30
N TYR A 23 18.68 -9.48 18.31
CA TYR A 23 19.18 -10.85 18.36
C TYR A 23 18.02 -11.83 18.61
N ARG A 24 17.90 -12.84 17.77
CA ARG A 24 16.84 -13.84 17.89
C ARG A 24 17.00 -14.76 19.10
N HIS A 25 18.25 -14.99 19.51
CA HIS A 25 18.64 -15.83 20.66
C HIS A 25 19.77 -15.14 21.40
N VAL A 26 19.66 -15.04 22.73
CA VAL A 26 20.62 -14.30 23.56
C VAL A 26 20.95 -15.08 24.84
N SER A 27 22.22 -15.10 25.23
CA SER A 27 22.63 -15.74 26.48
C SER A 27 22.26 -14.86 27.67
N ARG A 28 22.11 -15.51 28.88
CA ARG A 28 21.86 -14.79 30.12
C ARG A 28 22.95 -13.76 30.42
N GLU A 29 24.20 -14.12 30.23
CA GLU A 29 25.34 -13.25 30.48
C GLU A 29 25.33 -12.00 29.61
N GLU A 30 24.98 -12.16 28.36
CA GLU A 30 24.88 -11.05 27.41
C GLU A 30 23.72 -10.12 27.74
N ILE A 31 22.55 -10.66 28.13
CA ILE A 31 21.41 -9.87 28.61
C ILE A 31 21.81 -9.05 29.85
N LEU A 32 22.40 -9.70 30.88
CA LEU A 32 22.78 -9.02 32.11
C LEU A 32 23.79 -7.90 31.86
N ARG A 33 24.78 -8.16 31.00
CA ARG A 33 25.82 -7.18 30.65
C ARG A 33 25.26 -6.01 29.82
N SER A 34 24.50 -6.30 28.78
CA SER A 34 24.04 -5.29 27.85
C SER A 34 22.97 -4.38 28.44
N VAL A 35 22.06 -4.92 29.25
CA VAL A 35 21.01 -4.10 29.91
C VAL A 35 21.54 -3.43 31.18
N GLY A 36 22.64 -3.93 31.74
CA GLY A 36 23.21 -3.42 33.01
C GLY A 36 22.47 -3.96 34.26
N TYR A 37 21.97 -5.19 34.19
CA TYR A 37 21.40 -5.83 35.37
C TYR A 37 22.50 -6.14 36.42
N THR A 38 22.28 -5.66 37.63
CA THR A 38 23.21 -5.94 38.76
C THR A 38 23.06 -7.37 39.26
N THR A 39 21.90 -7.97 39.14
CA THR A 39 21.62 -9.36 39.56
C THR A 39 20.67 -10.06 38.60
N GLY A 40 20.81 -11.39 38.46
CA GLY A 40 19.88 -12.21 37.70
C GLY A 40 18.44 -12.19 38.25
N ARG A 41 18.27 -11.96 39.54
CA ARG A 41 16.96 -11.87 40.20
C ARG A 41 16.18 -10.63 39.72
N THR A 42 16.87 -9.53 39.44
CA THR A 42 16.24 -8.31 38.89
C THR A 42 15.76 -8.55 37.46
N PHE A 43 16.55 -9.24 36.64
CA PHE A 43 16.14 -9.66 35.28
C PHE A 43 14.89 -10.56 35.33
N GLU A 44 14.87 -11.57 36.17
CA GLU A 44 13.72 -12.49 36.32
C GLU A 44 12.44 -11.75 36.70
N ARG A 45 12.52 -10.81 37.66
CA ARG A 45 11.38 -9.95 38.03
C ARG A 45 10.90 -9.02 36.96
N ASP A 46 11.79 -8.51 36.12
CA ASP A 46 11.39 -7.67 34.96
C ASP A 46 10.76 -8.52 33.85
N VAL A 47 11.23 -9.77 33.64
CA VAL A 47 10.60 -10.73 32.73
C VAL A 47 9.19 -11.14 33.19
N GLU A 48 9.04 -11.45 34.51
CA GLU A 48 7.71 -11.75 35.10
C GLU A 48 6.75 -10.57 34.90
N PHE A 49 7.19 -9.36 35.17
CA PHE A 49 6.38 -8.16 35.02
C PHE A 49 5.98 -7.92 33.57
N LEU A 50 6.92 -8.09 32.62
CA LEU A 50 6.63 -7.97 31.19
C LEU A 50 5.58 -9.01 30.74
N ARG A 51 5.65 -10.23 31.29
CA ARG A 51 4.67 -11.27 31.00
C ARG A 51 3.29 -10.91 31.57
N ASP A 52 3.24 -10.55 32.87
CA ASP A 52 1.99 -10.40 33.60
C ASP A 52 1.24 -9.12 33.20
N GLU A 53 1.94 -8.01 32.93
CA GLU A 53 1.33 -6.72 32.59
C GLU A 53 1.16 -6.50 31.08
N TYR A 54 2.06 -7.06 30.28
CA TYR A 54 2.09 -6.79 28.82
C TYR A 54 1.93 -8.03 27.95
N GLY A 55 1.86 -9.23 28.51
CA GLY A 55 1.75 -10.48 27.77
C GLY A 55 3.01 -10.82 26.95
N VAL A 56 4.17 -10.31 27.35
CA VAL A 56 5.45 -10.60 26.70
C VAL A 56 5.91 -11.99 27.09
N GLU A 57 6.15 -12.86 26.12
CA GLU A 57 6.62 -14.22 26.37
C GLU A 57 8.10 -14.37 25.99
N ILE A 58 8.94 -14.59 26.99
CA ILE A 58 10.37 -14.89 26.84
C ILE A 58 10.61 -16.33 27.30
N SER A 59 11.04 -17.20 26.38
CA SER A 59 11.36 -18.59 26.69
C SER A 59 12.85 -18.78 26.92
N TYR A 60 13.20 -19.76 27.76
CA TYR A 60 14.57 -20.23 27.98
C TYR A 60 14.72 -21.67 27.53
N SER A 61 15.64 -21.92 26.60
CA SER A 61 16.00 -23.28 26.17
C SER A 61 17.14 -23.82 27.06
N ARG A 62 16.88 -24.94 27.73
CA ARG A 62 17.91 -25.64 28.54
C ARG A 62 19.00 -26.27 27.66
N GLU A 63 18.67 -26.68 26.48
CA GLU A 63 19.57 -27.30 25.52
C GLU A 63 20.61 -26.33 25.00
N THR A 64 20.16 -25.16 24.51
CA THR A 64 21.02 -24.12 23.93
C THR A 64 21.52 -23.12 24.96
N ARG A 65 20.94 -23.08 26.18
CA ARG A 65 21.16 -22.10 27.25
C ARG A 65 20.88 -20.65 26.81
N LEU A 66 19.98 -20.46 25.84
CA LEU A 66 19.63 -19.15 25.27
C LEU A 66 18.18 -18.78 25.60
N TYR A 67 17.96 -17.47 25.74
CA TYR A 67 16.64 -16.86 25.82
C TYR A 67 16.18 -16.45 24.43
N SER A 68 14.87 -16.56 24.19
CA SER A 68 14.23 -16.18 22.94
C SER A 68 12.91 -15.47 23.22
N LEU A 69 12.62 -14.41 22.47
CA LEU A 69 11.32 -13.74 22.53
C LEU A 69 10.31 -14.52 21.67
N CYS A 70 9.28 -15.09 22.31
CA CYS A 70 8.21 -15.83 21.66
C CYS A 70 7.04 -14.92 21.26
N SER A 71 6.67 -13.99 22.15
CA SER A 71 5.63 -12.99 21.93
C SER A 71 6.03 -11.64 22.49
N ARG A 72 5.75 -10.56 21.76
CA ARG A 72 5.97 -9.19 22.25
C ARG A 72 4.82 -8.69 23.11
N GLY A 73 3.71 -9.42 23.15
CA GLY A 73 2.51 -8.97 23.82
C GLY A 73 2.07 -7.57 23.35
N MET A 74 1.62 -6.76 24.30
CA MET A 74 1.25 -5.35 24.06
C MET A 74 2.34 -4.35 24.48
N PHE A 75 3.57 -4.81 24.72
CA PHE A 75 4.67 -3.92 25.11
C PHE A 75 5.17 -3.10 23.92
N ILE A 76 4.94 -1.79 23.98
CA ILE A 76 5.44 -0.83 23.02
C ILE A 76 6.74 -0.24 23.57
N MET A 77 7.86 -0.47 22.88
CA MET A 77 9.13 0.14 23.23
C MET A 77 9.03 1.66 23.15
N ASN A 78 9.61 2.36 24.12
CA ASN A 78 9.80 3.81 23.97
C ASN A 78 10.70 4.08 22.77
N CYS A 79 10.14 4.65 21.72
CA CYS A 79 10.94 5.27 20.67
C CYS A 79 10.92 6.79 20.87
N THR A 80 12.06 7.43 20.71
CA THR A 80 12.15 8.89 20.67
C THR A 80 11.71 9.33 19.28
N LEU A 81 10.56 10.00 19.21
CA LEU A 81 10.07 10.57 17.98
C LEU A 81 10.57 12.02 17.86
N ASN A 82 11.12 12.36 16.71
CA ASN A 82 11.46 13.73 16.35
C ASN A 82 10.31 14.36 15.53
N GLU A 83 10.43 15.65 15.21
CA GLU A 83 9.42 16.39 14.45
C GLU A 83 9.07 15.72 13.10
N LYS A 84 10.06 15.20 12.37
CA LYS A 84 9.85 14.53 11.08
C LYS A 84 9.09 13.21 11.23
N ASP A 85 9.35 12.49 12.32
CA ASP A 85 8.64 11.24 12.62
C ASP A 85 7.16 11.53 12.92
N VAL A 86 6.88 12.57 13.71
CA VAL A 86 5.51 12.99 14.04
C VAL A 86 4.76 13.46 12.79
N LEU A 87 5.42 14.26 11.93
CA LEU A 87 4.86 14.68 10.65
C LEU A 87 4.54 13.47 9.74
N ALA A 88 5.47 12.52 9.63
CA ALA A 88 5.26 11.31 8.82
C ALA A 88 4.10 10.44 9.34
N LEU A 89 4.02 10.26 10.67
CA LEU A 89 2.92 9.52 11.31
C LEU A 89 1.58 10.22 11.11
N SER A 90 1.50 11.52 11.36
CA SER A 90 0.27 12.30 11.20
C SER A 90 -0.22 12.30 9.75
N ALA A 91 0.69 12.53 8.79
CA ALA A 91 0.38 12.44 7.36
C ALA A 91 -0.08 11.03 6.95
N GLY A 92 0.61 10.00 7.42
CA GLY A 92 0.27 8.60 7.15
C GLY A 92 -1.11 8.21 7.67
N LEU A 93 -1.47 8.63 8.89
CA LEU A 93 -2.79 8.39 9.46
C LEU A 93 -3.91 9.15 8.71
N CYS A 94 -3.63 10.39 8.28
CA CYS A 94 -4.55 11.16 7.44
C CYS A 94 -4.81 10.45 6.10
N MET A 95 -3.75 9.98 5.43
CA MET A 95 -3.84 9.22 4.19
C MET A 95 -4.56 7.88 4.38
N ALA A 96 -4.27 7.15 5.47
CA ALA A 96 -4.94 5.89 5.78
C ALA A 96 -6.45 6.09 5.93
N GLY A 97 -6.90 7.10 6.66
CA GLY A 97 -8.32 7.44 6.82
C GLY A 97 -9.00 7.90 5.52
N HIS A 98 -8.23 8.39 4.54
CA HIS A 98 -8.73 8.76 3.23
C HIS A 98 -8.87 7.56 2.28
N PHE A 99 -7.79 6.78 2.11
CA PHE A 99 -7.76 5.63 1.19
C PHE A 99 -8.47 4.39 1.72
N LEU A 100 -8.63 4.29 3.05
CA LEU A 100 -9.33 3.23 3.77
C LEU A 100 -10.40 3.86 4.70
N PRO A 101 -11.54 4.32 4.15
CA PRO A 101 -12.53 5.09 4.92
C PRO A 101 -13.06 4.36 6.15
N HIS A 102 -13.09 3.02 6.14
CA HIS A 102 -13.48 2.18 7.29
C HIS A 102 -12.48 2.26 8.45
N LEU A 103 -11.21 2.61 8.20
CA LEU A 103 -10.19 2.81 9.24
C LEU A 103 -10.06 4.26 9.71
N ARG A 104 -10.90 5.18 9.23
CA ARG A 104 -10.81 6.61 9.59
C ARG A 104 -10.94 6.84 11.11
N HIS A 105 -11.87 6.17 11.74
CA HIS A 105 -12.08 6.28 13.19
C HIS A 105 -10.87 5.72 13.96
N GLN A 106 -10.38 4.54 13.56
CA GLN A 106 -9.21 3.91 14.16
C GLN A 106 -7.94 4.75 13.99
N ALA A 107 -7.76 5.38 12.82
CA ALA A 107 -6.64 6.29 12.59
C ALA A 107 -6.71 7.53 13.52
N ALA A 108 -7.90 8.10 13.71
CA ALA A 108 -8.10 9.22 14.64
C ALA A 108 -7.88 8.81 16.10
N GLU A 109 -8.38 7.65 16.53
CA GLU A 109 -8.13 7.12 17.87
C GLU A 109 -6.64 6.84 18.11
N LEU A 110 -5.96 6.25 17.13
CA LEU A 110 -4.53 6.01 17.21
C LEU A 110 -3.75 7.32 17.35
N TRP A 111 -4.13 8.34 16.59
CA TRP A 111 -3.53 9.68 16.74
C TRP A 111 -3.73 10.23 18.15
N CYS A 112 -4.94 10.14 18.72
CA CYS A 112 -5.21 10.57 20.09
C CYS A 112 -4.34 9.84 21.12
N LYS A 113 -4.14 8.52 20.95
CA LYS A 113 -3.27 7.72 21.84
C LYS A 113 -1.80 8.13 21.72
N LEU A 114 -1.30 8.34 20.50
CA LEU A 114 0.08 8.80 20.27
C LEU A 114 0.30 10.20 20.83
N LYS A 115 -0.64 11.12 20.58
CA LYS A 115 -0.60 12.49 21.08
C LYS A 115 -0.45 12.57 22.60
N ALA A 116 -1.13 11.69 23.34
CA ALA A 116 -1.03 11.62 24.79
C ALA A 116 0.37 11.21 25.32
N LEU A 117 1.22 10.66 24.45
CA LEU A 117 2.59 10.22 24.78
C LEU A 117 3.66 11.21 24.28
N LEU A 118 3.28 12.21 23.49
CA LEU A 118 4.20 13.19 22.89
C LEU A 118 4.34 14.45 23.76
N PRO A 119 5.48 15.14 23.72
CA PRO A 119 5.60 16.52 24.16
C PRO A 119 4.55 17.42 23.48
N GLU A 120 4.08 18.44 24.20
CA GLU A 120 2.96 19.29 23.76
C GLU A 120 3.24 19.99 22.43
N ASP A 121 4.47 20.46 22.21
CA ASP A 121 4.91 21.09 20.98
C ASP A 121 4.86 20.15 19.76
N LEU A 122 5.30 18.91 19.91
CA LEU A 122 5.23 17.88 18.86
C LEU A 122 3.79 17.45 18.59
N ALA A 123 2.99 17.29 19.64
CA ALA A 123 1.57 16.97 19.52
C ALA A 123 0.82 18.05 18.74
N GLN A 124 1.12 19.33 19.00
CA GLN A 124 0.53 20.47 18.31
C GLN A 124 0.91 20.50 16.82
N GLN A 125 2.19 20.25 16.49
CA GLN A 125 2.63 20.17 15.09
C GLN A 125 1.87 19.10 14.28
N GLY A 126 1.64 17.93 14.88
CA GLY A 126 0.85 16.87 14.23
C GLY A 126 -0.62 17.26 14.02
N ASP A 127 -1.24 17.94 14.98
CA ASP A 127 -2.60 18.49 14.86
C ASP A 127 -2.69 19.57 13.77
N ASP A 128 -1.68 20.44 13.67
CA ASP A 128 -1.63 21.49 12.67
C ASP A 128 -1.50 20.94 11.26
N LEU A 129 -0.73 19.86 11.07
CA LEU A 129 -0.69 19.14 9.80
C LEU A 129 -2.07 18.59 9.44
N GLY A 130 -2.76 17.92 10.37
CA GLY A 130 -4.10 17.36 10.14
C GLY A 130 -5.15 18.43 9.77
N ARG A 131 -4.97 19.68 10.22
CA ARG A 131 -5.83 20.82 9.86
C ARG A 131 -5.43 21.50 8.56
N SER A 132 -4.14 21.49 8.24
CA SER A 132 -3.56 22.26 7.13
C SER A 132 -3.40 21.42 5.85
N ALA A 133 -3.42 20.09 5.93
CA ALA A 133 -3.22 19.20 4.82
C ALA A 133 -4.44 18.29 4.62
N VAL A 134 -5.01 18.33 3.43
CA VAL A 134 -6.16 17.49 3.04
C VAL A 134 -5.84 16.71 1.79
N VAL A 135 -6.14 15.41 1.79
CA VAL A 135 -6.14 14.58 0.58
C VAL A 135 -7.55 14.61 0.00
N ALA A 136 -7.71 15.24 -1.16
CA ALA A 136 -9.00 15.43 -1.83
C ALA A 136 -9.08 14.63 -3.15
N LEU A 137 -8.67 13.37 -3.13
CA LEU A 137 -8.78 12.46 -4.28
C LEU A 137 -10.08 11.64 -4.20
N PRO A 138 -10.79 11.43 -5.30
CA PRO A 138 -11.90 10.48 -5.33
C PRO A 138 -11.40 9.08 -4.97
N VAL A 139 -12.12 8.37 -4.10
CA VAL A 139 -11.84 6.98 -3.74
C VAL A 139 -13.09 6.15 -3.96
N SER A 140 -12.96 5.03 -4.67
CA SER A 140 -14.08 4.10 -4.85
C SER A 140 -14.42 3.41 -3.52
N SER A 141 -15.71 3.38 -3.21
CA SER A 141 -16.20 2.58 -2.09
C SER A 141 -15.88 1.09 -2.30
N MET A 142 -15.62 0.38 -1.23
CA MET A 142 -15.43 -1.07 -1.21
C MET A 142 -15.99 -1.64 0.09
N ASP A 143 -16.31 -2.91 0.10
CA ASP A 143 -16.69 -3.63 1.30
C ASP A 143 -15.43 -3.89 2.15
N PRO A 144 -15.39 -3.41 3.42
CA PRO A 144 -14.24 -3.62 4.30
C PRO A 144 -13.95 -5.10 4.58
N GLY A 145 -15.01 -5.93 4.77
CA GLY A 145 -14.83 -7.36 5.04
C GLY A 145 -14.24 -8.11 3.85
N ILE A 146 -14.60 -7.71 2.62
CA ILE A 146 -13.97 -8.25 1.41
C ILE A 146 -12.50 -7.83 1.34
N PHE A 147 -12.19 -6.57 1.63
CA PHE A 147 -10.81 -6.08 1.61
C PHE A 147 -9.91 -6.80 2.62
N GLU A 148 -10.39 -6.96 3.85
CA GLU A 148 -9.68 -7.68 4.92
C GLU A 148 -9.47 -9.15 4.57
N ALA A 149 -10.51 -9.84 4.08
CA ALA A 149 -10.41 -11.24 3.64
C ALA A 149 -9.39 -11.45 2.51
N LEU A 150 -9.29 -10.49 1.58
CA LEU A 150 -8.28 -10.52 0.51
C LEU A 150 -6.86 -10.33 1.06
N LEU A 151 -6.68 -9.40 2.02
CA LEU A 151 -5.38 -9.19 2.68
C LEU A 151 -4.93 -10.43 3.46
N ASP A 152 -5.85 -11.05 4.20
CA ASP A 152 -5.56 -12.26 4.97
C ASP A 152 -5.20 -13.43 4.06
N ALA A 153 -5.92 -13.61 2.95
CA ALA A 153 -5.58 -14.62 1.95
C ALA A 153 -4.21 -14.38 1.29
N CYS A 154 -3.84 -13.11 1.00
CA CYS A 154 -2.50 -12.78 0.52
C CYS A 154 -1.41 -13.16 1.53
N ARG A 155 -1.66 -13.00 2.83
CA ARG A 155 -0.70 -13.33 3.90
C ARG A 155 -0.59 -14.84 4.13
N ALA A 156 -1.74 -15.53 4.13
CA ALA A 156 -1.81 -16.97 4.39
C ALA A 156 -1.40 -17.82 3.18
N GLY A 157 -1.46 -17.25 1.98
CA GLY A 157 -1.32 -18.02 0.73
C GLY A 157 -2.54 -18.88 0.45
N ASP A 158 -3.74 -18.34 0.72
CA ASP A 158 -4.99 -19.06 0.51
C ASP A 158 -5.51 -18.88 -0.91
N THR A 159 -6.16 -19.92 -1.44
CA THR A 159 -6.90 -19.86 -2.70
C THR A 159 -8.34 -19.42 -2.43
N LEU A 160 -8.83 -18.49 -3.24
CA LEU A 160 -10.17 -17.94 -3.08
C LEU A 160 -11.03 -18.11 -4.34
N GLU A 161 -12.33 -18.31 -4.17
CA GLU A 161 -13.34 -18.04 -5.17
C GLU A 161 -13.89 -16.62 -4.96
N ILE A 162 -13.78 -15.77 -5.97
CA ILE A 162 -14.34 -14.42 -5.96
C ILE A 162 -15.53 -14.32 -6.93
N SER A 163 -16.58 -13.62 -6.52
CA SER A 163 -17.71 -13.22 -7.39
C SER A 163 -17.45 -11.80 -7.92
N TYR A 164 -17.16 -11.67 -9.21
CA TYR A 164 -16.67 -10.43 -9.83
C TYR A 164 -17.54 -9.96 -10.99
N THR A 165 -17.87 -8.67 -11.03
CA THR A 165 -18.56 -8.04 -12.17
C THR A 165 -17.61 -7.18 -12.99
N SER A 166 -17.32 -7.61 -14.22
CA SER A 166 -16.53 -6.83 -15.15
C SER A 166 -17.40 -5.79 -15.87
N PRO A 167 -16.97 -4.53 -15.99
CA PRO A 167 -17.71 -3.52 -16.75
C PRO A 167 -17.62 -3.72 -18.27
N TYR A 168 -16.68 -4.55 -18.72
CA TYR A 168 -16.44 -4.83 -20.14
C TYR A 168 -17.03 -6.17 -20.60
N GLY A 169 -17.78 -6.86 -19.73
CA GLY A 169 -18.44 -8.13 -20.05
C GLY A 169 -19.89 -7.94 -20.43
N SER A 170 -20.50 -9.00 -20.97
CA SER A 170 -21.92 -9.05 -21.39
C SER A 170 -22.94 -9.01 -20.23
N GLY A 171 -22.54 -8.45 -19.07
CA GLY A 171 -23.38 -8.32 -17.88
C GLY A 171 -23.32 -9.54 -16.94
N GLY A 172 -23.56 -9.26 -15.64
CA GLY A 172 -23.62 -10.27 -14.58
C GLY A 172 -22.30 -10.56 -13.88
N SER A 173 -22.43 -11.11 -12.68
CA SER A 173 -21.30 -11.53 -11.86
C SER A 173 -20.79 -12.89 -12.31
N ARG A 174 -19.47 -13.04 -12.39
CA ARG A 174 -18.80 -14.32 -12.72
C ARG A 174 -17.94 -14.78 -11.55
N ARG A 175 -17.87 -16.09 -11.38
CA ARG A 175 -16.99 -16.70 -10.36
C ARG A 175 -15.62 -16.97 -10.95
N HIS A 176 -14.59 -16.59 -10.20
CA HIS A 176 -13.20 -16.83 -10.53
C HIS A 176 -12.51 -17.47 -9.32
N VAL A 177 -11.80 -18.58 -9.55
CA VAL A 177 -10.87 -19.12 -8.58
C VAL A 177 -9.53 -18.43 -8.80
N VAL A 178 -9.07 -17.73 -7.77
CA VAL A 178 -7.90 -16.86 -7.82
C VAL A 178 -6.88 -17.21 -6.73
N PHE A 179 -5.63 -16.88 -6.99
CA PHE A 179 -4.49 -17.01 -6.09
C PHE A 179 -4.04 -15.59 -5.70
N PRO A 180 -4.51 -15.03 -4.57
CA PRO A 180 -4.18 -13.68 -4.14
C PRO A 180 -2.69 -13.51 -3.88
N TRP A 181 -2.05 -12.48 -4.48
CA TRP A 181 -0.64 -12.18 -4.30
C TRP A 181 -0.40 -10.84 -3.63
N GLY A 182 -1.32 -9.89 -3.80
CA GLY A 182 -1.23 -8.58 -3.16
C GLY A 182 -2.33 -7.64 -3.57
N VAL A 183 -2.48 -6.55 -2.81
CA VAL A 183 -3.42 -5.47 -3.11
C VAL A 183 -2.66 -4.15 -3.29
N PHE A 184 -3.14 -3.30 -4.19
CA PHE A 184 -2.54 -2.00 -4.46
C PHE A 184 -3.60 -0.95 -4.77
N PHE A 185 -3.28 0.32 -4.51
CA PHE A 185 -4.14 1.46 -4.80
C PHE A 185 -3.66 2.17 -6.06
N GLN A 186 -4.55 2.33 -7.03
CA GLN A 186 -4.26 3.05 -8.28
C GLN A 186 -5.56 3.57 -8.92
N ALA A 187 -5.48 4.65 -9.68
CA ALA A 187 -6.62 5.21 -10.40
C ALA A 187 -7.90 5.28 -9.54
N HIS A 188 -7.76 5.83 -8.34
CA HIS A 188 -8.85 6.07 -7.37
C HIS A 188 -9.53 4.82 -6.81
N ALA A 189 -8.90 3.64 -6.91
CA ALA A 189 -9.46 2.39 -6.39
C ALA A 189 -8.39 1.42 -5.90
N TRP A 190 -8.82 0.51 -5.04
CA TRP A 190 -8.04 -0.65 -4.65
C TRP A 190 -8.23 -1.79 -5.64
N TYR A 191 -7.14 -2.48 -5.93
CA TYR A 191 -7.07 -3.61 -6.84
C TYR A 191 -6.41 -4.81 -6.16
N LEU A 192 -6.91 -5.99 -6.48
CA LEU A 192 -6.27 -7.27 -6.17
C LEU A 192 -5.43 -7.70 -7.38
N TRP A 193 -4.17 -8.01 -7.17
CA TRP A 193 -3.32 -8.74 -8.10
C TRP A 193 -3.33 -10.21 -7.74
N ALA A 194 -3.70 -11.06 -8.68
CA ALA A 194 -3.86 -12.49 -8.43
C ALA A 194 -3.61 -13.34 -9.66
N GLY A 195 -3.13 -14.56 -9.47
CA GLY A 195 -3.24 -15.63 -10.47
C GLY A 195 -4.69 -16.06 -10.62
N ASN A 196 -5.00 -16.77 -11.72
CA ASN A 196 -6.32 -17.29 -11.98
C ASN A 196 -6.24 -18.73 -12.43
N ALA A 197 -7.06 -19.64 -11.86
CA ALA A 197 -7.02 -21.06 -12.17
C ALA A 197 -7.37 -21.39 -13.63
N LYS A 198 -8.08 -20.51 -14.34
CA LYS A 198 -8.52 -20.71 -15.74
C LYS A 198 -7.63 -20.02 -16.75
N PHE A 199 -6.88 -18.98 -16.34
CA PHE A 199 -6.09 -18.15 -17.24
C PHE A 199 -4.62 -18.15 -16.83
N PRO A 200 -3.69 -18.33 -17.81
CA PRO A 200 -2.26 -18.40 -17.51
C PRO A 200 -1.67 -17.04 -17.08
N ASP A 201 -2.30 -15.96 -17.47
CA ASP A 201 -1.86 -14.62 -17.14
C ASP A 201 -2.49 -14.11 -15.85
N PRO A 202 -1.72 -13.41 -15.01
CA PRO A 202 -2.26 -12.81 -13.81
C PRO A 202 -3.33 -11.77 -14.12
N GLY A 203 -4.35 -11.73 -13.26
CA GLY A 203 -5.44 -10.77 -13.35
C GLY A 203 -5.29 -9.62 -12.36
N THR A 204 -5.81 -8.46 -12.75
CA THR A 204 -6.02 -7.32 -11.88
C THR A 204 -7.51 -7.11 -11.69
N TYR A 205 -8.00 -7.29 -10.45
CA TYR A 205 -9.40 -7.21 -10.10
C TYR A 205 -9.67 -5.97 -9.24
N ARG A 206 -10.55 -5.09 -9.70
CA ARG A 206 -10.96 -3.92 -8.89
C ARG A 206 -11.79 -4.39 -7.71
N ILE A 207 -11.35 -4.11 -6.46
CA ILE A 207 -11.97 -4.67 -5.25
C ILE A 207 -13.43 -4.23 -5.10
N SER A 208 -13.76 -2.99 -5.45
CA SER A 208 -15.15 -2.50 -5.42
C SER A 208 -16.14 -3.25 -6.35
N ARG A 209 -15.66 -4.18 -7.16
CA ARG A 209 -16.46 -5.03 -8.05
C ARG A 209 -16.47 -6.49 -7.65
N ILE A 210 -15.84 -6.81 -6.52
CA ILE A 210 -15.91 -8.13 -5.89
C ILE A 210 -17.10 -8.09 -4.93
N HIS A 211 -18.05 -8.99 -5.09
CA HIS A 211 -19.29 -9.04 -4.32
C HIS A 211 -19.28 -10.12 -3.23
N ALA A 212 -18.45 -11.14 -3.40
CA ALA A 212 -18.28 -12.21 -2.43
C ALA A 212 -16.89 -12.84 -2.57
N VAL A 213 -16.39 -13.33 -1.46
CA VAL A 213 -15.12 -14.04 -1.34
C VAL A 213 -15.37 -15.33 -0.54
N ARG A 214 -14.85 -16.46 -1.01
CA ARG A 214 -14.93 -17.75 -0.32
C ARG A 214 -13.61 -18.48 -0.41
N PRO A 215 -13.08 -19.05 0.69
CA PRO A 215 -11.92 -19.93 0.65
C PRO A 215 -12.20 -21.18 -0.19
N VAL A 216 -11.18 -21.66 -0.91
CA VAL A 216 -11.21 -22.92 -1.68
C VAL A 216 -10.01 -23.77 -1.26
N PRO A 217 -10.08 -24.45 -0.09
CA PRO A 217 -8.95 -25.16 0.49
C PRO A 217 -8.48 -26.34 -0.35
N ASP A 218 -9.35 -26.92 -1.17
CA ASP A 218 -9.03 -28.08 -2.02
C ASP A 218 -8.20 -27.71 -3.26
N VAL A 219 -8.01 -26.43 -3.55
CA VAL A 219 -7.19 -25.95 -4.67
C VAL A 219 -5.90 -25.36 -4.12
N PRO A 220 -4.75 -25.96 -4.37
CA PRO A 220 -3.46 -25.46 -3.92
C PRO A 220 -3.20 -24.04 -4.42
N HIS A 221 -2.65 -23.19 -3.55
CA HIS A 221 -2.25 -21.85 -3.92
C HIS A 221 -1.07 -21.91 -4.92
N VAL A 222 -1.14 -21.06 -5.93
CA VAL A 222 -0.05 -20.87 -6.90
C VAL A 222 0.64 -19.55 -6.58
N ALA A 223 1.93 -19.62 -6.31
CA ALA A 223 2.76 -18.44 -6.05
C ALA A 223 2.86 -17.54 -7.30
N PRO A 224 3.17 -16.25 -7.14
CA PRO A 224 3.46 -15.37 -8.27
C PRO A 224 4.66 -15.91 -9.07
N PRO A 225 4.78 -15.57 -10.36
CA PRO A 225 5.94 -15.93 -11.16
C PRO A 225 7.25 -15.48 -10.51
N GLU A 226 8.33 -16.24 -10.71
CA GLU A 226 9.64 -15.91 -10.16
C GLU A 226 10.09 -14.50 -10.60
N GLY A 227 10.56 -13.69 -9.65
CA GLY A 227 10.94 -12.28 -9.87
C GLY A 227 9.77 -11.31 -10.03
N ALA A 228 8.51 -11.79 -9.92
CA ALA A 228 7.37 -10.90 -9.93
C ALA A 228 7.26 -10.11 -8.61
N ASP A 229 7.13 -8.80 -8.73
CA ASP A 229 7.02 -7.86 -7.61
C ASP A 229 5.74 -7.03 -7.72
N LEU A 230 5.03 -6.86 -6.59
CA LEU A 230 3.77 -6.11 -6.53
C LEU A 230 3.95 -4.65 -6.93
N HIS A 231 5.05 -4.02 -6.49
CA HIS A 231 5.32 -2.62 -6.82
C HIS A 231 5.59 -2.45 -8.32
N ALA A 232 6.43 -3.33 -8.89
CA ALA A 232 6.69 -3.35 -10.34
C ALA A 232 5.41 -3.61 -11.14
N HIS A 233 4.54 -4.53 -10.68
CA HIS A 233 3.25 -4.80 -11.29
C HIS A 233 2.33 -3.56 -11.28
N ALA A 234 2.15 -2.93 -10.13
CA ALA A 234 1.33 -1.74 -9.98
C ALA A 234 1.87 -0.58 -10.84
N SER A 235 3.19 -0.37 -10.85
CA SER A 235 3.84 0.70 -11.60
C SER A 235 3.87 0.47 -13.11
N SER A 236 3.71 -0.78 -13.59
CA SER A 236 3.78 -1.11 -15.02
C SER A 236 2.56 -0.67 -15.83
N ALA A 237 1.46 -0.32 -15.19
CA ALA A 237 0.25 0.13 -15.82
C ALA A 237 0.17 1.66 -15.88
N TRP A 238 -0.37 2.22 -16.95
CA TRP A 238 -0.65 3.67 -17.03
C TRP A 238 -1.71 4.10 -15.99
N TYR A 239 -2.77 3.29 -15.83
CA TYR A 239 -3.78 3.43 -14.78
C TYR A 239 -3.91 2.16 -13.93
N ALA A 240 -4.31 1.02 -14.52
CA ALA A 240 -4.59 -0.20 -13.75
C ALA A 240 -4.43 -1.49 -14.56
N ARG A 241 -4.28 -1.43 -15.88
CA ARG A 241 -4.07 -2.60 -16.72
C ARG A 241 -2.59 -2.87 -16.90
N SER A 242 -2.13 -3.92 -16.26
CA SER A 242 -0.79 -4.48 -16.47
C SER A 242 -0.83 -5.60 -17.52
N GLY A 243 0.27 -5.82 -18.22
CA GLY A 243 0.38 -6.86 -19.25
C GLY A 243 1.83 -7.25 -19.50
N LYS A 244 2.03 -8.45 -20.07
CA LYS A 244 3.37 -8.98 -20.38
C LYS A 244 4.04 -8.29 -21.55
N SER A 245 3.26 -7.83 -22.54
CA SER A 245 3.76 -7.13 -23.72
C SER A 245 3.53 -5.64 -23.61
N CYS A 246 4.61 -4.88 -23.54
CA CYS A 246 4.53 -3.42 -23.53
C CYS A 246 4.79 -2.88 -24.94
N VAL A 247 4.05 -1.86 -25.31
CA VAL A 247 4.16 -1.16 -26.58
C VAL A 247 4.79 0.22 -26.34
N PRO A 248 5.88 0.57 -27.03
CA PRO A 248 6.44 1.91 -26.91
C PRO A 248 5.51 2.94 -27.55
N VAL A 249 5.16 3.96 -26.78
CA VAL A 249 4.34 5.08 -27.22
C VAL A 249 5.14 6.37 -27.25
N ARG A 250 4.80 7.26 -28.18
CA ARG A 250 5.33 8.64 -28.27
C ARG A 250 4.15 9.59 -28.40
N ILE A 251 4.12 10.59 -27.52
CA ILE A 251 3.03 11.56 -27.42
C ILE A 251 3.63 12.95 -27.45
N LYS A 252 3.16 13.82 -28.35
CA LYS A 252 3.50 15.24 -28.32
C LYS A 252 2.57 15.95 -27.36
N VAL A 253 3.13 16.70 -26.43
CA VAL A 253 2.39 17.50 -25.46
C VAL A 253 2.70 18.97 -25.68
N LEU A 254 1.67 19.79 -25.86
CA LEU A 254 1.78 21.22 -26.14
C LEU A 254 1.73 22.06 -24.85
N PRO A 255 2.26 23.29 -24.86
CA PRO A 255 2.01 24.25 -23.79
C PRO A 255 0.51 24.60 -23.66
N PRO A 256 0.01 24.88 -22.45
CA PRO A 256 0.74 24.94 -21.18
C PRO A 256 0.93 23.57 -20.52
N LEU A 257 0.30 22.51 -21.01
CA LEU A 257 0.27 21.19 -20.38
C LEU A 257 1.67 20.54 -20.32
N SER A 258 2.55 20.82 -21.28
CA SER A 258 3.91 20.26 -21.32
C SER A 258 4.68 20.48 -20.01
N ARG A 259 4.54 21.66 -19.38
CA ARG A 259 5.18 21.96 -18.09
C ARG A 259 4.64 21.11 -16.96
N VAL A 260 3.31 20.98 -16.88
CA VAL A 260 2.64 20.16 -15.84
C VAL A 260 3.00 18.68 -15.98
N VAL A 261 3.07 18.19 -17.21
CA VAL A 261 3.42 16.79 -17.47
C VAL A 261 4.89 16.50 -17.18
N ALA A 262 5.78 17.47 -17.41
CA ALA A 262 7.20 17.33 -17.09
C ALA A 262 7.47 17.21 -15.57
N GLU A 263 6.64 17.82 -14.73
CA GLU A 263 6.74 17.77 -13.27
C GLU A 263 6.25 16.43 -12.67
N THR A 264 5.61 15.57 -13.48
CA THR A 264 4.94 14.35 -12.99
C THR A 264 5.54 13.09 -13.61
N VAL A 265 5.86 12.12 -12.78
CA VAL A 265 6.20 10.76 -13.25
C VAL A 265 4.91 9.97 -13.47
N TRP A 266 4.47 9.88 -14.71
CA TRP A 266 3.26 9.15 -15.12
C TRP A 266 3.51 7.65 -15.26
N HIS A 267 4.74 7.27 -15.64
CA HIS A 267 5.11 5.88 -15.82
C HIS A 267 6.61 5.68 -15.56
N PRO A 268 7.05 4.58 -14.91
CA PRO A 268 8.47 4.35 -14.61
C PRO A 268 9.38 4.34 -15.83
N SER A 269 8.88 3.93 -16.99
CA SER A 269 9.64 3.92 -18.25
C SER A 269 9.59 5.25 -19.02
N GLN A 270 8.99 6.31 -18.43
CA GLN A 270 8.85 7.56 -19.16
C GLN A 270 10.21 8.21 -19.43
N GLN A 271 10.28 8.79 -20.62
CA GLN A 271 11.35 9.70 -21.06
C GLN A 271 10.71 10.96 -21.61
N VAL A 272 11.30 12.10 -21.30
CA VAL A 272 10.82 13.40 -21.73
C VAL A 272 11.89 14.07 -22.58
N GLU A 273 11.50 14.53 -23.76
CA GLU A 273 12.32 15.31 -24.69
C GLU A 273 11.66 16.68 -24.85
N GLU A 274 12.27 17.72 -24.32
CA GLU A 274 11.80 19.11 -24.46
C GLU A 274 12.14 19.65 -25.85
N LEU A 275 11.20 20.37 -26.46
CA LEU A 275 11.36 20.98 -27.78
C LEU A 275 11.51 22.51 -27.64
N GLY A 276 12.17 23.15 -28.61
CA GLY A 276 12.45 24.58 -28.60
C GLY A 276 11.23 25.50 -28.66
N ASP A 277 10.05 24.97 -29.01
CA ASP A 277 8.77 25.68 -29.02
C ASP A 277 8.00 25.59 -27.67
N GLY A 278 8.62 25.01 -26.65
CA GLY A 278 8.02 24.76 -25.34
C GLY A 278 7.09 23.53 -25.30
N SER A 279 6.91 22.83 -26.40
CA SER A 279 6.28 21.51 -26.40
C SER A 279 7.27 20.44 -25.99
N MET A 280 6.78 19.23 -25.71
CA MET A 280 7.63 18.09 -25.36
C MET A 280 7.14 16.80 -26.04
N ILE A 281 8.02 15.83 -26.13
CA ILE A 281 7.68 14.46 -26.48
C ILE A 281 7.78 13.59 -25.22
N LEU A 282 6.66 13.03 -24.81
CA LEU A 282 6.59 12.03 -23.75
C LEU A 282 6.67 10.64 -24.40
N GLN A 283 7.63 9.83 -23.97
CA GLN A 283 7.81 8.46 -24.41
C GLN A 283 7.61 7.53 -23.21
N ALA A 284 6.93 6.41 -23.40
CA ALA A 284 6.78 5.39 -22.40
C ALA A 284 6.52 4.02 -23.05
N SER A 285 6.73 2.94 -22.30
CA SER A 285 6.43 1.58 -22.75
C SER A 285 5.25 1.04 -21.93
N VAL A 286 4.08 0.90 -22.52
CA VAL A 286 2.81 0.68 -21.84
C VAL A 286 2.12 -0.62 -22.30
N PRO A 287 1.39 -1.32 -21.41
CA PRO A 287 0.70 -2.56 -21.77
C PRO A 287 -0.65 -2.32 -22.46
N ASP A 288 -1.30 -1.16 -22.30
CA ASP A 288 -2.64 -0.87 -22.82
C ASP A 288 -2.71 0.52 -23.47
N LEU A 289 -2.92 0.55 -24.77
CA LEU A 289 -3.06 1.79 -25.53
C LEU A 289 -4.34 2.55 -25.20
N GLY A 290 -5.41 1.85 -24.82
CA GLY A 290 -6.69 2.46 -24.45
C GLY A 290 -6.58 3.30 -23.16
N GLU A 291 -5.69 2.94 -22.23
CA GLU A 291 -5.40 3.77 -21.05
C GLU A 291 -4.70 5.06 -21.42
N VAL A 292 -3.74 4.99 -22.34
CA VAL A 292 -3.03 6.16 -22.87
C VAL A 292 -3.98 7.08 -23.65
N VAL A 293 -4.88 6.52 -24.47
CA VAL A 293 -5.91 7.29 -25.19
C VAL A 293 -6.82 8.03 -24.21
N ARG A 294 -7.28 7.38 -23.12
CA ARG A 294 -8.07 8.06 -22.09
C ARG A 294 -7.33 9.23 -21.45
N TRP A 295 -6.03 9.04 -21.16
CA TRP A 295 -5.19 10.10 -20.63
C TRP A 295 -5.05 11.26 -21.62
N MET A 296 -4.81 10.98 -22.90
CA MET A 296 -4.72 12.02 -23.94
C MET A 296 -6.05 12.78 -24.11
N LEU A 297 -7.19 12.09 -24.03
CA LEU A 297 -8.49 12.73 -24.09
C LEU A 297 -8.76 13.64 -22.89
N ALA A 298 -8.38 13.20 -21.69
CA ALA A 298 -8.43 14.04 -20.48
C ALA A 298 -7.47 15.23 -20.55
N SER A 299 -6.44 15.14 -21.39
CA SER A 299 -5.42 16.16 -21.65
C SER A 299 -5.68 16.99 -22.93
N ALA A 300 -6.82 16.79 -23.58
CA ALA A 300 -7.17 17.53 -24.79
C ALA A 300 -7.36 19.04 -24.51
N PRO A 301 -7.00 19.92 -25.45
CA PRO A 301 -6.49 19.66 -26.78
C PRO A 301 -4.94 19.65 -26.85
N TYR A 302 -4.22 19.30 -25.79
CA TYR A 302 -2.79 19.50 -25.69
C TYR A 302 -1.95 18.23 -25.91
N ALA A 303 -2.54 17.03 -25.95
CA ALA A 303 -1.82 15.77 -26.10
C ALA A 303 -2.17 15.07 -27.42
N PHE A 304 -1.15 14.75 -28.24
CA PHE A 304 -1.31 14.17 -29.57
C PHE A 304 -0.47 12.90 -29.75
N PRO A 305 -1.03 11.80 -30.30
CA PRO A 305 -0.28 10.57 -30.54
C PRO A 305 0.70 10.74 -31.70
N LEU A 306 1.99 10.44 -31.48
CA LEU A 306 3.00 10.40 -32.53
C LEU A 306 3.27 8.97 -33.01
N ALA A 307 3.39 8.03 -32.11
CA ALA A 307 3.66 6.63 -32.40
C ALA A 307 3.12 5.73 -31.25
N PRO A 308 2.81 4.47 -31.54
CA PRO A 308 2.76 3.81 -32.85
C PRO A 308 1.50 4.17 -33.67
N ALA A 309 1.42 3.67 -34.89
CA ALA A 309 0.22 3.85 -35.73
C ALA A 309 -1.05 3.34 -35.06
N ALA A 310 -0.97 2.24 -34.31
CA ALA A 310 -2.07 1.69 -33.52
C ALA A 310 -2.64 2.69 -32.52
N LEU A 311 -1.79 3.48 -31.82
CA LEU A 311 -2.24 4.52 -30.90
C LEU A 311 -3.04 5.62 -31.62
N LYS A 312 -2.59 6.02 -32.83
CA LYS A 312 -3.31 7.00 -33.65
C LYS A 312 -4.68 6.47 -34.12
N THR A 313 -4.73 5.18 -34.47
CA THR A 313 -5.98 4.53 -34.89
C THR A 313 -6.96 4.43 -33.74
N GLU A 314 -6.50 4.01 -32.55
CA GLU A 314 -7.34 3.91 -31.34
C GLU A 314 -7.86 5.29 -30.91
N MET A 315 -7.02 6.32 -30.98
CA MET A 315 -7.43 7.69 -30.71
C MET A 315 -8.54 8.16 -31.66
N ARG A 316 -8.36 7.94 -32.99
CA ARG A 316 -9.40 8.31 -33.98
C ARG A 316 -10.71 7.57 -33.72
N ARG A 317 -10.66 6.25 -33.53
CA ARG A 317 -11.84 5.44 -33.23
C ARG A 317 -12.61 5.96 -32.03
N THR A 318 -11.88 6.33 -30.96
CA THR A 318 -12.49 6.86 -29.74
C THR A 318 -13.11 8.25 -29.96
N MET A 319 -12.47 9.11 -30.77
CA MET A 319 -13.01 10.42 -31.10
C MET A 319 -14.27 10.31 -31.99
N GLU A 320 -14.28 9.41 -32.97
CA GLU A 320 -15.45 9.13 -33.82
C GLU A 320 -16.64 8.66 -32.98
N ALA A 321 -16.40 7.72 -32.06
CA ALA A 321 -17.45 7.24 -31.15
C ALA A 321 -17.97 8.36 -30.20
N LEU A 322 -17.11 9.27 -29.75
CA LEU A 322 -17.51 10.43 -28.95
C LEU A 322 -18.37 11.40 -29.77
N GLN A 323 -17.99 11.67 -31.03
CA GLN A 323 -18.77 12.54 -31.93
C GLN A 323 -20.14 11.95 -32.25
N GLU A 324 -20.22 10.64 -32.49
CA GLU A 324 -21.49 9.94 -32.71
C GLU A 324 -22.39 10.02 -31.49
N GLY A 325 -21.84 9.70 -30.29
CA GLY A 325 -22.58 9.80 -29.02
C GLY A 325 -23.08 11.22 -28.70
N LEU A 326 -22.34 12.27 -29.08
CA LEU A 326 -22.79 13.66 -28.93
C LEU A 326 -23.99 13.98 -29.82
N ARG A 327 -23.99 13.52 -31.10
CA ARG A 327 -25.13 13.69 -32.00
C ARG A 327 -26.39 13.01 -31.47
N ASP A 328 -26.25 11.78 -30.97
CA ASP A 328 -27.38 11.01 -30.41
C ASP A 328 -28.01 11.69 -29.18
N VAL A 329 -27.22 12.45 -28.40
CA VAL A 329 -27.71 13.21 -27.24
C VAL A 329 -28.40 14.52 -27.67
N GLU A 330 -27.93 15.16 -28.75
CA GLU A 330 -28.53 16.40 -29.31
C GLU A 330 -29.89 16.13 -29.99
N GLU A 331 -30.08 14.90 -30.48
CA GLU A 331 -31.34 14.50 -31.17
C GLU A 331 -32.45 14.01 -30.22
N ARG A 332 -32.16 13.89 -28.92
CA ARG A 332 -33.11 13.49 -27.86
C ARG A 332 -33.59 14.67 -27.03
#